data_12f52550cde795935daf5538bccbd4eb
#
_entry.id   12f52550cde795935daf5538bccbd4eb
#
_cell.length_a   1.000
_cell.length_b   1.000
_cell.length_c   1.000
_cell.angle_alpha   90.00
_cell.angle_beta   90.00
_cell.angle_gamma   90.00
#
_symmetry.space_group_name_H-M   'P 1'
#
loop_
_entity.id
_entity.type
_entity.pdbx_description
1 polymer ?
#
loop_
_entity_poly.entity_id
_entity_poly.type
_entity_poly.pdbx_seq_one_letter_code
_entity_poly.pdbx_strand_id
1 'polypeptide(L)'
;DVDVVSGQVKRDFDINPYSYALNTSRALDPYTYYHANYAAFNILHELESNYIDLNVADAKFQLELKWKPFKDLELSTLGAIKYSTSSQEHNILEDSNQALAYRAMDNSLIRDANKLLFTDKDDLYALPVSVLKQGGIYQRTENRMLDYDFRATANYNHTFAHKHIVNLFGGLETTSISRNRSWFNGWGMNYRGETAYFEYLYFKKLDQENSNYYSLRNTDSRSAAFYANATYSFNGKYVVNGTFRYEGSNQMGRTTKARWMPTWN
;
A
#
# COMPACT_ATOMS: atom_id res chain seq x y z
N ASP A 1 -5.22 2.54 24.40
CA ASP A 1 -4.32 2.65 25.57
C ASP A 1 -3.01 1.93 25.25
N VAL A 2 -1.88 2.58 25.48
CA VAL A 2 -0.57 1.99 25.28
C VAL A 2 0.00 1.56 26.64
N ASP A 3 0.33 0.28 26.74
CA ASP A 3 1.04 -0.23 27.90
C ASP A 3 2.49 0.26 27.87
N VAL A 4 2.83 1.18 28.77
CA VAL A 4 4.18 1.76 28.84
C VAL A 4 5.25 0.72 29.22
N VAL A 5 4.90 -0.39 29.85
CA VAL A 5 5.85 -1.43 30.23
C VAL A 5 6.23 -2.29 29.02
N SER A 6 5.26 -2.68 28.22
CA SER A 6 5.47 -3.52 27.03
C SER A 6 5.66 -2.72 25.74
N GLY A 7 5.25 -1.46 25.70
CA GLY A 7 5.19 -0.65 24.47
C GLY A 7 4.13 -1.12 23.49
N GLN A 8 3.26 -2.03 23.92
CA GLN A 8 2.19 -2.56 23.09
C GLN A 8 0.89 -1.80 23.33
N VAL A 9 0.13 -1.59 22.28
CA VAL A 9 -1.23 -1.06 22.42
C VAL A 9 -2.08 -2.10 23.16
N LYS A 10 -2.70 -1.69 24.26
CA LYS A 10 -3.66 -2.52 24.97
C LYS A 10 -4.92 -2.65 24.12
N ARG A 11 -5.14 -3.83 23.59
CA ARG A 11 -6.23 -4.11 22.63
C ARG A 11 -7.63 -4.16 23.22
N ASP A 12 -7.79 -4.01 24.52
CA ASP A 12 -9.11 -3.98 25.15
C ASP A 12 -10.00 -2.86 24.62
N PHE A 13 -9.39 -1.79 24.07
CA PHE A 13 -10.08 -0.63 23.53
C PHE A 13 -10.09 -0.58 22.00
N ASP A 14 -9.13 -1.21 21.33
CA ASP A 14 -9.04 -1.27 19.87
C ASP A 14 -10.25 -1.98 19.24
N ILE A 15 -10.90 -2.84 20.02
CA ILE A 15 -11.84 -3.79 19.46
C ILE A 15 -13.27 -3.24 19.50
N ASN A 16 -13.62 -2.42 20.49
CA ASN A 16 -14.99 -1.98 20.65
C ASN A 16 -15.13 -0.71 21.51
N PRO A 17 -15.19 0.49 20.91
CA PRO A 17 -15.46 1.73 21.62
C PRO A 17 -16.76 1.69 22.43
N TYR A 18 -17.73 0.89 22.00
CA TYR A 18 -18.98 0.69 22.70
C TYR A 18 -18.81 -0.01 24.04
N SER A 19 -17.92 -0.99 24.14
CA SER A 19 -17.58 -1.66 25.43
C SER A 19 -16.99 -0.67 26.43
N TYR A 20 -16.14 0.25 25.95
CA TYR A 20 -15.62 1.32 26.79
C TYR A 20 -16.74 2.21 27.33
N ALA A 21 -17.67 2.65 26.46
CA ALA A 21 -18.79 3.49 26.85
C ALA A 21 -19.74 2.76 27.82
N LEU A 22 -19.97 1.46 27.64
CA LEU A 22 -20.79 0.65 28.54
C LEU A 22 -20.17 0.47 29.93
N ASN A 23 -18.85 0.34 30.01
CA ASN A 23 -18.12 0.12 31.26
C ASN A 23 -17.77 1.43 31.99
N THR A 24 -18.01 2.58 31.37
CA THR A 24 -17.83 3.88 32.01
C THR A 24 -19.06 4.21 32.87
N SER A 25 -18.84 4.71 34.07
CA SER A 25 -19.94 5.14 34.95
C SER A 25 -20.79 6.22 34.29
N ARG A 26 -22.10 6.06 34.32
CA ARG A 26 -23.06 7.07 33.82
C ARG A 26 -23.06 8.39 34.62
N ALA A 27 -22.42 8.41 35.78
CA ALA A 27 -22.26 9.61 36.59
C ALA A 27 -21.08 10.48 36.15
N LEU A 28 -20.24 9.97 35.22
CA LEU A 28 -19.08 10.67 34.70
C LEU A 28 -19.41 11.29 33.35
N ASP A 29 -18.94 12.52 33.13
CA ASP A 29 -19.03 13.15 31.82
C ASP A 29 -18.05 12.44 30.86
N PRO A 30 -18.53 11.83 29.76
CA PRO A 30 -17.69 11.08 28.83
C PRO A 30 -16.66 11.95 28.11
N TYR A 31 -16.82 13.26 28.06
CA TYR A 31 -15.87 14.19 27.42
C TYR A 31 -14.76 14.66 28.35
N THR A 32 -14.99 14.67 29.65
CA THR A 32 -14.03 15.18 30.64
C THR A 32 -13.39 14.10 31.50
N TYR A 33 -13.91 12.87 31.45
CA TYR A 33 -13.38 11.77 32.22
C TYR A 33 -12.23 11.07 31.47
N TYR A 34 -11.05 11.10 32.09
CA TYR A 34 -9.89 10.38 31.60
C TYR A 34 -9.57 9.22 32.53
N HIS A 35 -9.45 8.04 31.95
CA HIS A 35 -8.91 6.87 32.62
C HIS A 35 -7.39 6.96 32.54
N ALA A 36 -6.71 7.01 33.64
CA ALA A 36 -5.25 7.08 33.67
C ALA A 36 -4.67 5.83 34.30
N ASN A 37 -3.80 5.17 33.54
CA ASN A 37 -2.85 4.23 34.09
C ASN A 37 -1.48 4.95 34.20
N TYR A 38 -0.72 5.05 33.10
CA TYR A 38 0.49 5.87 33.01
C TYR A 38 0.29 7.05 32.08
N ALA A 39 -0.56 6.90 31.08
CA ALA A 39 -0.96 7.96 30.17
C ALA A 39 -2.49 8.12 30.19
N ALA A 40 -2.96 9.37 30.19
CA ALA A 40 -4.38 9.67 30.18
C ALA A 40 -5.07 9.12 28.92
N PHE A 41 -6.21 8.49 29.09
CA PHE A 41 -7.01 7.93 27.98
C PHE A 41 -8.48 8.31 28.12
N ASN A 42 -9.03 8.85 27.05
CA ASN A 42 -10.46 9.06 26.85
C ASN A 42 -10.78 8.67 25.41
N ILE A 43 -11.74 7.75 25.21
CA ILE A 43 -12.04 7.20 23.89
C ILE A 43 -12.52 8.27 22.89
N LEU A 44 -13.34 9.21 23.33
CA LEU A 44 -13.86 10.26 22.44
C LEU A 44 -12.74 11.20 22.00
N HIS A 45 -11.89 11.61 22.92
CA HIS A 45 -10.72 12.41 22.63
C HIS A 45 -9.74 11.66 21.72
N GLU A 46 -9.52 10.36 21.95
CA GLU A 46 -8.60 9.57 21.14
C GLU A 46 -9.09 9.40 19.70
N LEU A 47 -10.39 9.27 19.47
CA LEU A 47 -10.96 9.23 18.12
C LEU A 47 -10.69 10.51 17.30
N GLU A 48 -10.53 11.65 17.98
CA GLU A 48 -10.22 12.93 17.34
C GLU A 48 -8.72 13.21 17.27
N SER A 49 -7.94 12.61 18.20
CA SER A 49 -6.52 12.91 18.38
C SER A 49 -5.58 11.86 17.79
N ASN A 50 -6.10 10.69 17.41
CA ASN A 50 -5.31 9.60 16.84
C ASN A 50 -6.12 8.90 15.75
N TYR A 51 -5.95 9.33 14.52
CA TYR A 51 -6.77 8.89 13.40
C TYR A 51 -5.95 8.67 12.12
N ILE A 52 -6.52 7.90 11.23
CA ILE A 52 -5.94 7.59 9.92
C ILE A 52 -6.84 8.16 8.83
N ASP A 53 -6.26 9.01 7.98
CA ASP A 53 -6.87 9.47 6.75
C ASP A 53 -6.38 8.61 5.58
N LEU A 54 -7.33 8.07 4.83
CA LEU A 54 -7.06 7.30 3.62
C LEU A 54 -7.67 8.01 2.41
N ASN A 55 -6.80 8.47 1.50
CA ASN A 55 -7.21 9.07 0.25
C ASN A 55 -6.82 8.17 -0.91
N VAL A 56 -7.78 7.85 -1.77
CA VAL A 56 -7.55 7.04 -2.97
C VAL A 56 -8.13 7.75 -4.18
N ALA A 57 -7.33 7.88 -5.22
CA ALA A 57 -7.78 8.40 -6.51
C ALA A 57 -7.31 7.48 -7.63
N ASP A 58 -8.25 7.08 -8.48
CA ASP A 58 -8.02 6.26 -9.66
C ASP A 58 -8.59 6.95 -10.90
N ALA A 59 -7.78 7.02 -11.94
CA ALA A 59 -8.21 7.48 -13.26
C ALA A 59 -7.76 6.49 -14.31
N LYS A 60 -8.68 6.06 -15.18
CA LYS A 60 -8.40 5.19 -16.31
C LYS A 60 -8.95 5.79 -17.57
N PHE A 61 -8.10 5.91 -18.58
CA PHE A 61 -8.48 6.23 -19.94
C PHE A 61 -8.19 5.03 -20.82
N GLN A 62 -9.18 4.64 -21.66
CA GLN A 62 -9.07 3.52 -22.56
C GLN A 62 -9.68 3.87 -23.91
N LEU A 63 -8.96 3.56 -24.99
CA LEU A 63 -9.40 3.74 -26.36
C LEU A 63 -9.32 2.38 -27.09
N GLU A 64 -10.39 2.01 -27.74
CA GLU A 64 -10.45 0.84 -28.61
C GLU A 64 -10.82 1.27 -30.03
N LEU A 65 -10.06 0.80 -31.01
CA LEU A 65 -10.31 0.99 -32.42
C LEU A 65 -10.51 -0.37 -33.06
N LYS A 66 -11.60 -0.52 -33.81
CA LYS A 66 -11.91 -1.71 -34.61
C LYS A 66 -12.00 -1.34 -36.08
N TRP A 67 -11.32 -2.11 -36.90
CA TRP A 67 -11.31 -1.92 -38.32
C TRP A 67 -11.52 -3.24 -39.06
N LYS A 68 -12.43 -3.25 -40.03
CA LYS A 68 -12.71 -4.38 -40.88
C LYS A 68 -12.32 -4.07 -42.33
N PRO A 69 -11.03 -4.27 -42.69
CA PRO A 69 -10.58 -4.03 -44.05
C PRO A 69 -11.27 -4.94 -45.08
N PHE A 70 -11.62 -6.17 -44.68
CA PHE A 70 -12.34 -7.16 -45.47
C PHE A 70 -13.44 -7.80 -44.64
N LYS A 71 -14.40 -8.46 -45.33
CA LYS A 71 -15.53 -9.12 -44.69
C LYS A 71 -15.13 -10.14 -43.63
N ASP A 72 -14.02 -10.82 -43.86
CA ASP A 72 -13.57 -11.96 -43.05
C ASP A 72 -12.43 -11.59 -42.08
N LEU A 73 -11.94 -10.36 -42.10
CA LEU A 73 -10.83 -9.89 -41.26
C LEU A 73 -11.26 -8.71 -40.40
N GLU A 74 -11.11 -8.87 -39.11
CA GLU A 74 -11.27 -7.82 -38.12
C GLU A 74 -9.94 -7.57 -37.41
N LEU A 75 -9.50 -6.31 -37.38
CA LEU A 75 -8.37 -5.83 -36.65
C LEU A 75 -8.87 -4.96 -35.47
N SER A 76 -8.35 -5.19 -34.28
CA SER A 76 -8.69 -4.40 -33.12
C SER A 76 -7.42 -3.95 -32.41
N THR A 77 -7.39 -2.70 -32.00
CA THR A 77 -6.33 -2.15 -31.16
C THR A 77 -6.94 -1.50 -29.92
N LEU A 78 -6.34 -1.74 -28.77
CA LEU A 78 -6.74 -1.19 -27.49
C LEU A 78 -5.52 -0.57 -26.83
N GLY A 79 -5.64 0.68 -26.44
CA GLY A 79 -4.68 1.38 -25.60
C GLY A 79 -5.34 1.84 -24.31
N ALA A 80 -4.69 1.65 -23.18
CA ALA A 80 -5.18 2.12 -21.90
C ALA A 80 -4.04 2.74 -21.08
N ILE A 81 -4.39 3.78 -20.33
CA ILE A 81 -3.54 4.40 -19.33
C ILE A 81 -4.33 4.43 -18.03
N LYS A 82 -3.74 3.91 -16.96
CA LYS A 82 -4.31 4.01 -15.62
C LYS A 82 -3.33 4.72 -14.69
N TYR A 83 -3.82 5.74 -14.01
CA TYR A 83 -3.12 6.39 -12.92
C TYR A 83 -3.88 6.14 -11.63
N SER A 84 -3.19 5.63 -10.63
CA SER A 84 -3.73 5.36 -9.31
C SER A 84 -2.82 5.94 -8.25
N THR A 85 -3.38 6.65 -7.29
CA THR A 85 -2.64 7.13 -6.12
C THR A 85 -3.43 6.83 -4.86
N SER A 86 -2.72 6.42 -3.82
CA SER A 86 -3.29 6.28 -2.48
C SER A 86 -2.33 6.87 -1.46
N SER A 87 -2.85 7.69 -0.57
CA SER A 87 -2.12 8.17 0.61
C SER A 87 -2.83 7.73 1.87
N GLN A 88 -2.09 7.17 2.79
CA GLN A 88 -2.52 6.87 4.14
C GLN A 88 -1.72 7.75 5.08
N GLU A 89 -2.41 8.60 5.83
CA GLU A 89 -1.84 9.52 6.78
C GLU A 89 -2.32 9.17 8.18
N HIS A 90 -1.42 8.77 9.06
CA HIS A 90 -1.71 8.52 10.46
C HIS A 90 -1.30 9.73 11.27
N ASN A 91 -2.30 10.40 11.80
CA ASN A 91 -2.19 11.63 12.58
C ASN A 91 -2.31 11.29 14.08
N ILE A 92 -1.22 11.44 14.81
CA ILE A 92 -1.16 11.22 16.24
C ILE A 92 -0.85 12.58 16.87
N LEU A 93 -1.89 13.23 17.38
CA LEU A 93 -1.79 14.58 17.93
C LEU A 93 -1.00 14.57 19.25
N GLU A 94 -0.57 15.75 19.65
CA GLU A 94 0.28 15.96 20.81
C GLU A 94 -0.31 15.48 22.14
N ASP A 95 -1.63 15.57 22.27
CA ASP A 95 -2.41 15.22 23.45
C ASP A 95 -3.06 13.84 23.38
N SER A 96 -2.79 13.07 22.30
CA SER A 96 -3.24 11.69 22.20
C SER A 96 -2.60 10.79 23.26
N ASN A 97 -3.29 9.74 23.66
CA ASN A 97 -2.76 8.73 24.60
C ASN A 97 -1.41 8.17 24.14
N GLN A 98 -1.25 7.93 22.85
CA GLN A 98 -0.01 7.41 22.29
C GLN A 98 1.15 8.42 22.46
N ALA A 99 0.92 9.70 22.13
CA ALA A 99 1.96 10.73 22.32
C ALA A 99 2.31 10.93 23.79
N LEU A 100 1.30 10.92 24.67
CA LEU A 100 1.49 11.00 26.12
C LEU A 100 2.25 9.80 26.67
N ALA A 101 2.02 8.60 26.16
CA ALA A 101 2.77 7.41 26.55
C ALA A 101 4.27 7.51 26.22
N TYR A 102 4.63 8.09 25.07
CA TYR A 102 6.04 8.38 24.73
C TYR A 102 6.69 9.44 25.65
N ARG A 103 5.90 10.23 26.36
CA ARG A 103 6.37 11.25 27.31
C ARG A 103 6.30 10.83 28.77
N ALA A 104 5.64 9.70 29.07
CA ALA A 104 5.37 9.26 30.43
C ALA A 104 6.68 8.96 31.18
N MET A 105 7.13 9.92 32.00
CA MET A 105 8.33 9.84 32.82
C MET A 105 8.21 10.69 34.12
N ASP A 106 6.96 10.86 34.61
CA ASP A 106 6.66 11.76 35.74
C ASP A 106 7.34 11.38 37.05
N ASN A 107 7.59 10.09 37.23
CA ASN A 107 8.34 9.59 38.36
C ASN A 107 9.31 8.47 37.96
N SER A 108 10.22 8.09 38.82
CA SER A 108 11.24 7.08 38.53
C SER A 108 10.65 5.70 38.22
N LEU A 109 9.54 5.30 38.82
CA LEU A 109 8.92 4.02 38.59
C LEU A 109 8.33 3.95 37.18
N ILE A 110 7.63 4.99 36.73
CA ILE A 110 7.08 5.10 35.39
C ILE A 110 8.22 5.20 34.36
N ARG A 111 9.17 6.08 34.60
CA ARG A 111 10.30 6.29 33.69
C ARG A 111 11.09 5.02 33.47
N ASP A 112 11.46 4.29 34.52
CA ASP A 112 12.34 3.12 34.43
C ASP A 112 11.57 1.91 33.87
N ALA A 113 10.23 1.87 33.99
CA ALA A 113 9.36 0.86 33.39
C ALA A 113 9.00 1.15 31.95
N ASN A 114 9.06 2.41 31.49
CA ASN A 114 8.60 2.84 30.18
C ASN A 114 9.60 2.50 29.07
N LYS A 115 9.35 1.43 28.32
CA LYS A 115 10.19 0.97 27.21
C LYS A 115 10.11 1.86 25.96
N LEU A 116 9.20 2.83 25.91
CA LEU A 116 9.08 3.78 24.80
C LEU A 116 10.15 4.89 24.88
N LEU A 117 10.72 5.09 26.06
CA LEU A 117 11.78 6.05 26.27
C LEU A 117 13.11 5.57 25.64
N PHE A 118 13.96 6.51 25.35
CA PHE A 118 15.29 6.29 24.85
C PHE A 118 16.31 6.31 25.99
N THR A 119 17.17 5.29 26.02
CA THR A 119 18.36 5.27 26.91
C THR A 119 19.59 5.18 26.04
N ASP A 120 20.51 6.13 26.22
CA ASP A 120 21.77 6.13 25.48
C ASP A 120 22.64 4.95 25.96
N LYS A 121 22.98 4.06 25.05
CA LYS A 121 23.79 2.87 25.36
C LYS A 121 25.28 3.19 25.50
N ASP A 122 25.68 4.33 24.99
CA ASP A 122 27.08 4.78 25.06
C ASP A 122 27.40 5.48 26.39
N ASP A 123 26.35 5.85 27.17
CA ASP A 123 26.48 6.42 28.49
C ASP A 123 25.93 5.48 29.56
N LEU A 124 26.82 4.93 30.39
CA LEU A 124 26.48 3.97 31.42
C LEU A 124 25.54 4.53 32.50
N TYR A 125 25.49 5.84 32.64
CA TYR A 125 24.70 6.57 33.66
C TYR A 125 23.47 7.26 33.01
N ALA A 126 23.22 7.07 31.73
CA ALA A 126 22.09 7.70 31.06
C ALA A 126 20.75 7.22 31.65
N LEU A 127 19.91 8.17 31.99
CA LEU A 127 18.54 7.89 32.38
C LEU A 127 17.64 7.84 31.13
N PRO A 128 16.57 7.03 31.16
CA PRO A 128 15.57 7.02 30.07
C PRO A 128 14.95 8.41 29.88
N VAL A 129 14.90 8.86 28.63
CA VAL A 129 14.35 10.19 28.28
C VAL A 129 13.39 10.06 27.07
N SER A 130 12.42 10.97 27.01
CA SER A 130 11.51 11.02 25.86
C SER A 130 12.21 11.61 24.64
N VAL A 131 12.06 10.97 23.49
CA VAL A 131 12.44 11.51 22.19
C VAL A 131 11.30 12.31 21.54
N LEU A 132 10.12 12.31 22.15
CA LEU A 132 8.96 13.10 21.73
C LEU A 132 8.64 14.13 22.81
N LYS A 133 9.52 15.12 22.98
CA LYS A 133 9.34 16.15 24.02
C LYS A 133 8.14 17.04 23.77
N GLN A 134 7.86 17.37 22.52
CA GLN A 134 6.76 18.23 22.09
C GLN A 134 6.20 17.73 20.76
N GLY A 135 4.97 18.14 20.42
CA GLY A 135 4.29 17.79 19.20
C GLY A 135 3.79 16.35 19.16
N GLY A 136 3.17 15.98 18.09
CA GLY A 136 2.66 14.65 17.83
C GLY A 136 3.56 13.86 16.88
N ILE A 137 2.99 12.79 16.29
CA ILE A 137 3.66 11.94 15.32
C ILE A 137 2.84 11.96 14.04
N TYR A 138 3.51 12.16 12.90
CA TYR A 138 2.89 12.10 11.58
C TYR A 138 3.54 10.99 10.77
N GLN A 139 2.74 10.02 10.38
CA GLN A 139 3.20 8.94 9.51
C GLN A 139 2.44 8.99 8.19
N ARG A 140 3.16 8.93 7.08
CA ARG A 140 2.56 8.93 5.75
C ARG A 140 3.11 7.79 4.92
N THR A 141 2.20 7.02 4.34
CA THR A 141 2.51 6.07 3.26
C THR A 141 1.82 6.55 2.00
N GLU A 142 2.58 6.74 0.95
CA GLU A 142 2.07 7.12 -0.36
C GLU A 142 2.43 6.05 -1.39
N ASN A 143 1.43 5.62 -2.16
CA ASN A 143 1.62 4.71 -3.28
C ASN A 143 1.12 5.40 -4.55
N ARG A 144 1.92 5.37 -5.60
CA ARG A 144 1.56 5.85 -6.93
C ARG A 144 1.78 4.73 -7.93
N MET A 145 0.82 4.53 -8.82
CA MET A 145 0.90 3.55 -9.89
C MET A 145 0.55 4.21 -11.20
N LEU A 146 1.40 4.00 -12.19
CA LEU A 146 1.15 4.34 -13.58
C LEU A 146 1.21 3.07 -14.40
N ASP A 147 0.14 2.78 -15.10
CA ASP A 147 -0.04 1.57 -15.87
C ASP A 147 -0.39 1.91 -17.32
N TYR A 148 0.34 1.32 -18.26
CA TYR A 148 0.13 1.41 -19.68
C TYR A 148 -0.16 0.03 -20.23
N ASP A 149 -1.30 -0.13 -20.87
CA ASP A 149 -1.69 -1.34 -21.59
C ASP A 149 -1.84 -1.04 -23.07
N PHE A 150 -1.28 -1.90 -23.89
CA PHE A 150 -1.51 -1.90 -25.32
C PHE A 150 -1.76 -3.30 -25.79
N ARG A 151 -2.83 -3.48 -26.59
CA ARG A 151 -3.20 -4.74 -27.23
C ARG A 151 -3.55 -4.49 -28.69
N ALA A 152 -3.04 -5.33 -29.56
CA ALA A 152 -3.48 -5.38 -30.95
C ALA A 152 -3.85 -6.82 -31.31
N THR A 153 -4.99 -7.02 -31.96
CA THR A 153 -5.50 -8.35 -32.35
C THR A 153 -5.96 -8.36 -33.79
N ALA A 154 -5.81 -9.51 -34.42
CA ALA A 154 -6.34 -9.83 -35.72
C ALA A 154 -7.22 -11.09 -35.63
N ASN A 155 -8.42 -11.05 -36.17
CA ASN A 155 -9.36 -12.15 -36.23
C ASN A 155 -9.76 -12.36 -37.66
N TYR A 156 -9.44 -13.53 -38.19
CA TYR A 156 -9.79 -13.95 -39.57
C TYR A 156 -10.69 -15.17 -39.54
N ASN A 157 -11.88 -15.07 -40.16
CA ASN A 157 -12.86 -16.13 -40.22
C ASN A 157 -13.31 -16.28 -41.66
N HIS A 158 -13.02 -17.44 -42.28
CA HIS A 158 -13.43 -17.70 -43.63
C HIS A 158 -13.90 -19.12 -43.82
N THR A 159 -14.93 -19.30 -44.70
CA THR A 159 -15.44 -20.62 -45.08
C THR A 159 -15.15 -20.87 -46.55
N PHE A 160 -14.26 -21.84 -46.82
CA PHE A 160 -13.90 -22.26 -48.18
C PHE A 160 -14.80 -23.41 -48.62
N ALA A 161 -15.25 -23.37 -49.85
CA ALA A 161 -16.02 -24.44 -50.51
C ALA A 161 -17.19 -24.99 -49.65
N HIS A 162 -17.80 -24.18 -48.80
CA HIS A 162 -18.90 -24.52 -47.87
C HIS A 162 -18.60 -25.66 -46.87
N LYS A 163 -17.38 -26.19 -46.83
CA LYS A 163 -17.00 -27.35 -46.01
C LYS A 163 -15.78 -27.09 -45.10
N HIS A 164 -14.95 -26.15 -45.46
CA HIS A 164 -13.74 -25.85 -44.74
C HIS A 164 -13.88 -24.52 -43.99
N ILE A 165 -14.03 -24.58 -42.71
CA ILE A 165 -14.09 -23.40 -41.87
C ILE A 165 -12.71 -23.18 -41.20
N VAL A 166 -12.15 -22.00 -41.41
CA VAL A 166 -10.86 -21.60 -40.85
C VAL A 166 -11.10 -20.37 -39.99
N ASN A 167 -10.73 -20.47 -38.71
CA ASN A 167 -10.71 -19.37 -37.79
C ASN A 167 -9.27 -19.16 -37.32
N LEU A 168 -8.70 -17.99 -37.58
CA LEU A 168 -7.38 -17.59 -37.13
C LEU A 168 -7.51 -16.36 -36.23
N PHE A 169 -6.97 -16.46 -35.07
CA PHE A 169 -6.89 -15.34 -34.12
C PHE A 169 -5.46 -15.16 -33.68
N GLY A 170 -4.97 -13.95 -33.68
CA GLY A 170 -3.63 -13.64 -33.20
C GLY A 170 -3.57 -12.25 -32.65
N GLY A 171 -2.58 -12.02 -31.81
CA GLY A 171 -2.41 -10.72 -31.20
C GLY A 171 -1.09 -10.56 -30.46
N LEU A 172 -0.89 -9.34 -30.09
CA LEU A 172 0.19 -8.93 -29.18
C LEU A 172 -0.42 -8.09 -28.05
N GLU A 173 0.17 -8.22 -26.88
CA GLU A 173 -0.15 -7.36 -25.74
C GLU A 173 1.13 -6.93 -25.04
N THR A 174 1.12 -5.72 -24.53
CA THR A 174 2.22 -5.19 -23.70
C THR A 174 1.63 -4.44 -22.53
N THR A 175 2.22 -4.66 -21.36
CA THR A 175 1.85 -3.95 -20.13
C THR A 175 3.10 -3.39 -19.49
N SER A 176 3.02 -2.14 -19.03
CA SER A 176 4.10 -1.48 -18.31
C SER A 176 3.54 -0.80 -17.07
N ILE A 177 3.88 -1.33 -15.90
CA ILE A 177 3.39 -0.83 -14.61
C ILE A 177 4.58 -0.29 -13.83
N SER A 178 4.54 0.99 -13.49
CA SER A 178 5.48 1.62 -12.58
C SER A 178 4.79 1.91 -11.25
N ARG A 179 5.40 1.45 -10.16
CA ARG A 179 4.89 1.66 -8.80
C ARG A 179 5.96 2.35 -7.97
N ASN A 180 5.57 3.46 -7.38
CA ASN A 180 6.39 4.20 -6.45
C ASN A 180 5.72 4.17 -5.09
N ARG A 181 6.45 3.72 -4.09
CA ARG A 181 5.99 3.76 -2.70
C ARG A 181 6.98 4.58 -1.90
N SER A 182 6.45 5.55 -1.17
CA SER A 182 7.19 6.30 -0.16
C SER A 182 6.55 6.09 1.21
N TRP A 183 7.38 6.06 2.22
CA TRP A 183 6.95 6.03 3.61
C TRP A 183 7.78 7.04 4.40
N PHE A 184 7.11 7.77 5.27
CA PHE A 184 7.71 8.79 6.12
C PHE A 184 7.11 8.68 7.52
N ASN A 185 7.98 8.81 8.54
CA ASN A 185 7.60 8.83 9.93
C ASN A 185 8.27 10.02 10.60
N GLY A 186 7.51 11.10 10.82
CA GLY A 186 7.96 12.35 11.41
C GLY A 186 7.50 12.47 12.84
N TRP A 187 8.43 12.83 13.71
CA TRP A 187 8.19 13.02 15.13
C TRP A 187 8.31 14.49 15.50
N GLY A 188 7.54 14.93 16.48
CA GLY A 188 7.51 16.32 16.92
C GLY A 188 6.64 17.22 16.05
N MET A 189 5.64 16.67 15.35
CA MET A 189 4.75 17.44 14.50
C MET A 189 3.87 18.39 15.34
N ASN A 190 3.94 19.67 15.03
CA ASN A 190 3.05 20.69 15.57
C ASN A 190 1.87 20.91 14.62
N TYR A 191 0.78 20.22 14.85
CA TYR A 191 -0.41 20.28 14.00
C TYR A 191 -1.10 21.65 13.95
N ARG A 192 -0.89 22.50 14.96
CA ARG A 192 -1.45 23.87 15.00
C ARG A 192 -0.67 24.84 14.13
N GLY A 193 0.64 24.64 14.01
CA GLY A 193 1.55 25.51 13.28
C GLY A 193 2.13 24.88 12.01
N GLU A 194 1.72 23.65 11.67
CA GLU A 194 2.20 22.89 10.52
C GLU A 194 3.73 22.80 10.44
N THR A 195 4.38 22.78 11.60
CA THR A 195 5.84 22.73 11.76
C THR A 195 6.23 21.52 12.59
N ALA A 196 7.51 21.21 12.65
CA ALA A 196 8.01 20.12 13.48
C ALA A 196 9.02 20.65 14.52
N TYR A 197 8.91 20.14 15.74
CA TYR A 197 9.93 20.31 16.76
C TYR A 197 11.06 19.32 16.51
N PHE A 198 12.25 19.82 16.30
CA PHE A 198 13.41 18.98 16.05
C PHE A 198 14.01 18.46 17.36
N GLU A 199 14.14 17.14 17.48
CA GLU A 199 14.81 16.47 18.58
C GLU A 199 15.85 15.48 18.05
N TYR A 200 17.16 15.79 18.28
CA TYR A 200 18.24 14.98 17.74
C TYR A 200 18.30 13.57 18.33
N LEU A 201 17.82 13.38 19.56
CA LEU A 201 17.77 12.07 20.22
C LEU A 201 16.88 11.08 19.48
N TYR A 202 15.93 11.56 18.72
CA TYR A 202 15.11 10.71 17.85
C TYR A 202 15.98 9.97 16.81
N PHE A 203 16.92 10.66 16.19
CA PHE A 203 17.83 10.04 15.23
C PHE A 203 18.82 9.08 15.90
N LYS A 204 19.30 9.40 17.11
CA LYS A 204 20.11 8.47 17.90
C LYS A 204 19.35 7.20 18.25
N LYS A 205 18.07 7.31 18.62
CA LYS A 205 17.20 6.16 18.87
C LYS A 205 17.04 5.30 17.62
N LEU A 206 16.77 5.91 16.45
CA LEU A 206 16.64 5.18 15.18
C LEU A 206 17.91 4.42 14.82
N ASP A 207 19.09 5.02 15.02
CA ASP A 207 20.37 4.38 14.78
C ASP A 207 20.58 3.17 15.71
N GLN A 208 20.32 3.32 16.99
CA GLN A 208 20.42 2.21 17.97
C GLN A 208 19.46 1.07 17.72
N GLU A 209 18.29 1.36 17.15
CA GLU A 209 17.25 0.37 16.82
C GLU A 209 17.38 -0.18 15.39
N ASN A 210 18.39 0.29 14.64
CA ASN A 210 18.55 -0.02 13.20
C ASN A 210 17.26 0.21 12.42
N SER A 211 16.62 1.35 12.70
CA SER A 211 15.32 1.74 12.14
C SER A 211 15.46 2.97 11.23
N ASN A 212 14.46 3.20 10.40
CA ASN A 212 14.43 4.33 9.46
C ASN A 212 13.21 5.20 9.72
N TYR A 213 13.30 6.49 9.37
CA TYR A 213 12.19 7.43 9.39
C TYR A 213 11.62 7.71 7.99
N TYR A 214 12.26 7.16 6.97
CA TYR A 214 11.92 7.39 5.58
C TYR A 214 12.32 6.21 4.70
N SER A 215 11.50 5.86 3.74
CA SER A 215 11.86 4.87 2.72
C SER A 215 11.24 5.19 1.38
N LEU A 216 11.97 4.86 0.31
CA LEU A 216 11.51 4.90 -1.08
C LEU A 216 11.67 3.53 -1.72
N ARG A 217 10.64 3.09 -2.39
CA ARG A 217 10.68 1.87 -3.19
C ARG A 217 10.04 2.11 -4.54
N ASN A 218 10.81 1.88 -5.59
CA ASN A 218 10.34 1.92 -6.97
C ASN A 218 10.35 0.51 -7.54
N THR A 219 9.29 0.15 -8.23
CA THR A 219 9.17 -1.16 -8.86
C THR A 219 8.55 -0.99 -10.25
N ASP A 220 9.28 -1.45 -11.27
CA ASP A 220 8.81 -1.48 -12.64
C ASP A 220 8.53 -2.92 -13.07
N SER A 221 7.32 -3.17 -13.54
CA SER A 221 6.91 -4.43 -14.12
C SER A 221 6.56 -4.22 -15.58
N ARG A 222 7.22 -4.95 -16.47
CA ARG A 222 6.98 -4.89 -17.91
C ARG A 222 6.80 -6.28 -18.44
N SER A 223 5.75 -6.48 -19.24
CA SER A 223 5.48 -7.73 -19.91
C SER A 223 5.08 -7.49 -21.35
N ALA A 224 5.39 -8.46 -22.20
CA ALA A 224 4.91 -8.51 -23.56
C ALA A 224 4.57 -9.95 -23.91
N ALA A 225 3.50 -10.13 -24.66
CA ALA A 225 3.08 -11.45 -25.12
C ALA A 225 2.62 -11.39 -26.57
N PHE A 226 2.95 -12.44 -27.31
CA PHE A 226 2.40 -12.75 -28.63
C PHE A 226 1.59 -14.02 -28.49
N TYR A 227 0.42 -14.06 -29.09
CA TYR A 227 -0.44 -15.24 -29.05
C TYR A 227 -1.12 -15.47 -30.38
N ALA A 228 -1.35 -16.72 -30.68
CA ALA A 228 -2.08 -17.16 -31.86
C ALA A 228 -2.95 -18.38 -31.54
N ASN A 229 -4.11 -18.40 -32.14
CA ASN A 229 -5.02 -19.53 -32.11
C ASN A 229 -5.46 -19.84 -33.54
N ALA A 230 -5.42 -21.10 -33.92
CA ALA A 230 -5.90 -21.57 -35.21
C ALA A 230 -6.90 -22.71 -35.01
N THR A 231 -8.11 -22.55 -35.57
CA THR A 231 -9.14 -23.59 -35.57
C THR A 231 -9.51 -23.91 -36.99
N TYR A 232 -9.43 -25.18 -37.34
CA TYR A 232 -9.90 -25.70 -38.61
C TYR A 232 -11.01 -26.71 -38.38
N SER A 233 -12.12 -26.55 -39.14
CA SER A 233 -13.24 -27.48 -39.10
C SER A 233 -13.55 -27.95 -40.50
N PHE A 234 -13.64 -29.27 -40.68
CA PHE A 234 -14.04 -29.91 -41.95
C PHE A 234 -15.46 -30.47 -41.86
N ASN A 235 -16.32 -29.93 -42.68
CA ASN A 235 -17.72 -30.36 -42.84
C ASN A 235 -18.51 -30.40 -41.50
N GLY A 236 -18.09 -29.62 -40.50
CA GLY A 236 -18.67 -29.61 -39.14
C GLY A 236 -18.46 -30.91 -38.33
N LYS A 237 -17.69 -31.88 -38.86
CA LYS A 237 -17.48 -33.20 -38.25
C LYS A 237 -16.10 -33.33 -37.61
N TYR A 238 -15.08 -32.78 -38.22
CA TYR A 238 -13.69 -32.87 -37.73
C TYR A 238 -13.19 -31.48 -37.40
N VAL A 239 -12.78 -31.28 -36.18
CA VAL A 239 -12.25 -29.98 -35.68
C VAL A 239 -10.87 -30.20 -35.10
N VAL A 240 -9.93 -29.37 -35.54
CA VAL A 240 -8.57 -29.28 -35.00
C VAL A 240 -8.37 -27.86 -34.49
N ASN A 241 -7.86 -27.73 -33.29
CA ASN A 241 -7.50 -26.45 -32.68
C ASN A 241 -6.06 -26.50 -32.22
N GLY A 242 -5.34 -25.41 -32.39
CA GLY A 242 -4.00 -25.22 -31.88
C GLY A 242 -3.83 -23.83 -31.31
N THR A 243 -3.21 -23.72 -30.16
CA THR A 243 -2.89 -22.44 -29.51
C THR A 243 -1.40 -22.30 -29.29
N PHE A 244 -0.91 -21.09 -29.43
CA PHE A 244 0.48 -20.72 -29.17
C PHE A 244 0.51 -19.40 -28.43
N ARG A 245 1.35 -19.31 -27.37
CA ARG A 245 1.65 -18.08 -26.65
C ARG A 245 3.13 -17.99 -26.39
N TYR A 246 3.70 -16.85 -26.67
CA TYR A 246 5.08 -16.53 -26.38
C TYR A 246 5.10 -15.24 -25.56
N GLU A 247 5.43 -15.36 -24.28
CA GLU A 247 5.37 -14.23 -23.36
C GLU A 247 6.71 -14.02 -22.63
N GLY A 248 6.95 -12.78 -22.28
CA GLY A 248 8.13 -12.38 -21.52
C GLY A 248 7.79 -11.32 -20.49
N SER A 249 8.52 -11.36 -19.38
CA SER A 249 8.42 -10.38 -18.31
C SER A 249 9.80 -10.08 -17.73
N ASN A 250 10.01 -8.82 -17.31
CA ASN A 250 11.22 -8.45 -16.60
C ASN A 250 11.29 -9.02 -15.18
N GLN A 251 10.20 -9.61 -14.69
CA GLN A 251 10.15 -10.30 -13.40
C GLN A 251 10.55 -11.78 -13.49
N MET A 252 10.57 -12.35 -14.69
CA MET A 252 10.97 -13.73 -14.96
C MET A 252 12.47 -13.79 -15.26
N GLY A 253 13.23 -14.51 -14.41
CA GLY A 253 14.62 -14.85 -14.63
C GLY A 253 15.63 -13.68 -14.71
N ARG A 254 16.90 -13.98 -14.56
CA ARG A 254 18.00 -13.01 -14.62
C ARG A 254 18.57 -12.78 -16.04
N THR A 255 18.39 -13.75 -16.93
CA THR A 255 18.91 -13.68 -18.30
C THR A 255 17.80 -13.39 -19.30
N THR A 256 18.12 -12.77 -20.43
CA THR A 256 17.17 -12.49 -21.50
C THR A 256 16.43 -13.74 -22.00
N LYS A 257 17.12 -14.88 -22.05
CA LYS A 257 16.53 -16.16 -22.48
C LYS A 257 15.51 -16.71 -21.47
N ALA A 258 15.75 -16.53 -20.17
CA ALA A 258 14.84 -16.99 -19.12
C ALA A 258 13.62 -16.08 -18.92
N ARG A 259 13.62 -14.91 -19.55
CA ARG A 259 12.50 -13.94 -19.47
C ARG A 259 11.35 -14.24 -20.44
N TRP A 260 11.60 -15.11 -21.43
CA TRP A 260 10.63 -15.44 -22.44
C TRP A 260 10.29 -16.93 -22.40
N MET A 261 9.02 -17.25 -22.37
CA MET A 261 8.50 -18.61 -22.25
C MET A 261 7.48 -18.89 -23.36
N PRO A 262 7.69 -19.91 -24.19
CA PRO A 262 6.68 -20.41 -25.10
C PRO A 262 5.72 -21.36 -24.38
N THR A 263 4.43 -21.26 -24.67
CA THR A 263 3.40 -22.23 -24.28
C THR A 263 2.57 -22.59 -25.50
N TRP A 264 2.21 -23.87 -25.65
CA TRP A 264 1.38 -24.38 -26.74
C TRP A 264 0.44 -25.46 -26.24
N ASN A 265 -0.70 -25.58 -26.91
CA ASN A 265 -1.68 -26.63 -26.68
C ASN A 265 -2.37 -27.02 -27.98
#